data_f22a650c6f18e576c13f9a440048c654
#
_entry.id   f22a650c6f18e576c13f9a440048c654
#
_cell.length_a   1.000
_cell.length_b   1.000
_cell.length_c   1.000
_cell.angle_alpha   90.00
_cell.angle_beta   90.00
_cell.angle_gamma   90.00
#
_symmetry.space_group_name_H-M   'P 1'
#
loop_
_entity.id
_entity.type
_entity.pdbx_description
1 polymer ?
#
loop_
_entity_poly.entity_id
_entity_poly.type
_entity_poly.pdbx_seq_one_letter_code
_entity_poly.pdbx_strand_id
1 'polypeptide(L)'
;LVQREVDWRDSKRLERLLKAARLKVSSACLEDIDWRASRGLSREVITSLAGGDWLRHGHNVLLTGATGCGKTWLACALGQQAARLGFSVLYTRAPRLLQELHVAHGDGSLGKRLAQLARLDLLILDDFGIAPIAAHERNDLLELLDDRVGTRSTLITSQLPVTAWHAW
;
A
#
# COMPACT_ATOMS: atom_id res chain seq x y z
N LEU A 1 -24.45 3.06 27.61
CA LEU A 1 -24.63 4.16 26.62
C LEU A 1 -23.29 4.60 26.04
N VAL A 2 -22.29 4.92 26.84
CA VAL A 2 -20.97 5.40 26.40
C VAL A 2 -20.26 4.35 25.51
N GLN A 3 -20.27 3.08 25.85
CA GLN A 3 -19.63 2.01 25.06
C GLN A 3 -20.23 1.89 23.66
N ARG A 4 -21.56 1.94 23.53
CA ARG A 4 -22.24 1.89 22.23
C ARG A 4 -21.90 3.07 21.33
N GLU A 5 -21.67 4.25 21.90
CA GLU A 5 -21.30 5.45 21.15
C GLU A 5 -19.84 5.37 20.66
N VAL A 6 -18.92 4.83 21.47
CA VAL A 6 -17.54 4.57 21.08
C VAL A 6 -17.51 3.54 19.95
N ASP A 7 -18.18 2.42 20.11
CA ASP A 7 -18.23 1.35 19.10
C ASP A 7 -18.81 1.85 17.77
N TRP A 8 -19.82 2.73 17.82
CA TRP A 8 -20.41 3.33 16.63
C TRP A 8 -19.44 4.29 15.92
N ARG A 9 -18.71 5.13 16.68
CA ARG A 9 -17.70 6.05 16.13
C ARG A 9 -16.54 5.28 15.47
N ASP A 10 -16.08 4.23 16.11
CA ASP A 10 -14.99 3.39 15.59
C ASP A 10 -15.42 2.67 14.31
N SER A 11 -16.64 2.14 14.25
CA SER A 11 -17.20 1.52 13.05
C SER A 11 -17.30 2.53 11.89
N LYS A 12 -17.78 3.74 12.15
CA LYS A 12 -17.86 4.81 11.14
C LYS A 12 -16.50 5.28 10.66
N ARG A 13 -15.52 5.33 11.56
CA ARG A 13 -14.14 5.64 11.19
C ARG A 13 -13.55 4.57 10.28
N LEU A 14 -13.72 3.30 10.63
CA LEU A 14 -13.25 2.17 9.82
C LEU A 14 -13.89 2.17 8.43
N GLU A 15 -15.20 2.34 8.33
CA GLU A 15 -15.90 2.46 7.03
C GLU A 15 -15.29 3.55 6.14
N ARG A 16 -15.00 4.73 6.71
CA ARG A 16 -14.37 5.83 5.96
C ARG A 16 -12.96 5.49 5.50
N LEU A 17 -12.15 4.88 6.37
CA LEU A 17 -10.79 4.47 6.04
C LEU A 17 -10.78 3.43 4.91
N LEU A 18 -11.65 2.42 4.97
CA LEU A 18 -11.79 1.38 3.95
C LEU A 18 -12.29 1.95 2.62
N LYS A 19 -13.25 2.87 2.66
CA LYS A 19 -13.72 3.54 1.44
C LYS A 19 -12.62 4.38 0.78
N ALA A 20 -11.86 5.13 1.57
CA ALA A 20 -10.76 5.94 1.09
C ALA A 20 -9.58 5.11 0.57
N ALA A 21 -9.38 3.91 1.10
CA ALA A 21 -8.29 3.02 0.74
C ALA A 21 -8.38 2.49 -0.71
N ARG A 22 -9.56 2.38 -1.29
CA ARG A 22 -9.80 1.92 -2.66
C ARG A 22 -9.13 0.57 -2.97
N LEU A 23 -9.17 -0.35 -2.01
CA LEU A 23 -8.57 -1.68 -2.17
C LEU A 23 -9.18 -2.41 -3.36
N LYS A 24 -8.33 -2.96 -4.23
CA LYS A 24 -8.77 -3.73 -5.41
C LYS A 24 -9.58 -4.96 -5.02
N VAL A 25 -9.17 -5.63 -3.94
CA VAL A 25 -9.87 -6.77 -3.35
C VAL A 25 -10.36 -6.35 -1.97
N SER A 26 -11.55 -5.79 -1.93
CA SER A 26 -12.13 -5.22 -0.70
C SER A 26 -12.48 -6.27 0.36
N SER A 27 -12.66 -7.53 -0.04
CA SER A 27 -12.95 -8.66 0.84
C SER A 27 -11.70 -9.35 1.41
N ALA A 28 -10.50 -8.98 0.94
CA ALA A 28 -9.27 -9.62 1.41
C ALA A 28 -9.01 -9.33 2.89
N CYS A 29 -8.76 -10.36 3.67
CA CYS A 29 -8.39 -10.25 5.07
C CYS A 29 -7.37 -11.32 5.46
N LEU A 30 -6.51 -11.01 6.44
CA LEU A 30 -5.41 -11.91 6.83
C LEU A 30 -5.90 -13.23 7.40
N GLU A 31 -7.09 -13.25 7.99
CA GLU A 31 -7.72 -14.45 8.55
C GLU A 31 -8.05 -15.51 7.50
N ASP A 32 -8.24 -15.10 6.24
CA ASP A 32 -8.59 -15.98 5.12
C ASP A 32 -7.37 -16.53 4.36
N ILE A 33 -6.16 -16.35 4.86
CA ILE A 33 -4.97 -16.92 4.24
C ILE A 33 -5.02 -18.46 4.25
N ASP A 34 -4.98 -19.07 3.06
CA ASP A 34 -4.83 -20.51 2.94
C ASP A 34 -3.36 -20.92 3.15
N TRP A 35 -3.06 -21.36 4.34
CA TRP A 35 -1.73 -21.80 4.75
C TRP A 35 -1.33 -23.18 4.22
N ARG A 36 -2.25 -23.92 3.62
CA ARG A 36 -1.95 -25.21 3.00
C ARG A 36 -1.24 -25.07 1.67
N ALA A 37 -1.44 -23.94 0.99
CA ALA A 37 -0.75 -23.65 -0.26
C ALA A 37 0.69 -23.22 0.04
N SER A 38 1.68 -23.96 -0.50
CA SER A 38 3.09 -23.60 -0.39
C SER A 38 3.41 -22.40 -1.28
N ARG A 39 3.39 -21.22 -0.70
CA ARG A 39 3.63 -19.93 -1.41
C ARG A 39 4.84 -19.18 -0.87
N GLY A 40 5.67 -19.82 -0.04
CA GLY A 40 6.81 -19.15 0.60
C GLY A 40 6.44 -18.10 1.63
N LEU A 41 5.20 -18.09 2.15
CA LEU A 41 4.76 -17.20 3.21
C LEU A 41 5.11 -17.78 4.58
N SER A 42 5.77 -16.98 5.42
CA SER A 42 6.00 -17.30 6.83
C SER A 42 4.83 -16.79 7.69
N ARG A 43 4.28 -17.69 8.52
CA ARG A 43 3.24 -17.30 9.49
C ARG A 43 3.75 -16.27 10.47
N GLU A 44 4.98 -16.40 10.94
CA GLU A 44 5.60 -15.47 11.89
C GLU A 44 5.68 -14.06 11.27
N VAL A 45 6.10 -13.96 10.02
CA VAL A 45 6.18 -12.67 9.31
C VAL A 45 4.79 -12.04 9.17
N ILE A 46 3.79 -12.79 8.74
CA ILE A 46 2.42 -12.28 8.58
C ILE A 46 1.82 -11.87 9.94
N THR A 47 2.04 -12.65 10.99
CA THR A 47 1.58 -12.32 12.34
C THR A 47 2.24 -11.03 12.84
N SER A 48 3.54 -10.85 12.59
CA SER A 48 4.25 -9.62 12.91
C SER A 48 3.68 -8.42 12.15
N LEU A 49 3.44 -8.56 10.86
CA LEU A 49 2.82 -7.50 10.05
C LEU A 49 1.40 -7.16 10.49
N ALA A 50 0.62 -8.16 10.93
CA ALA A 50 -0.73 -7.96 11.45
C ALA A 50 -0.77 -7.07 12.70
N GLY A 51 0.30 -7.04 13.50
CA GLY A 51 0.43 -6.21 14.69
C GLY A 51 0.58 -4.72 14.41
N GLY A 52 1.02 -4.33 13.22
CA GLY A 52 1.10 -2.95 12.75
C GLY A 52 2.31 -2.15 13.24
N ASP A 53 3.27 -2.75 13.92
CA ASP A 53 4.47 -2.04 14.39
C ASP A 53 5.30 -1.47 13.22
N TRP A 54 5.35 -2.16 12.11
CA TRP A 54 5.99 -1.66 10.89
C TRP A 54 5.38 -0.34 10.38
N LEU A 55 4.06 -0.18 10.54
CA LEU A 55 3.35 1.07 10.19
C LEU A 55 3.72 2.20 11.15
N ARG A 56 3.82 1.91 12.45
CA ARG A 56 4.18 2.90 13.48
C ARG A 56 5.60 3.41 13.31
N HIS A 57 6.50 2.56 12.81
CA HIS A 57 7.91 2.90 12.62
C HIS A 57 8.26 3.33 11.18
N GLY A 58 7.28 3.44 10.29
CA GLY A 58 7.51 3.83 8.90
C GLY A 58 8.34 2.82 8.09
N HIS A 59 8.27 1.54 8.44
CA HIS A 59 8.95 0.49 7.68
C HIS A 59 8.17 0.14 6.42
N ASN A 60 8.89 -0.28 5.38
CA ASN A 60 8.32 -0.66 4.11
C ASN A 60 8.19 -2.18 3.98
N VAL A 61 7.25 -2.63 3.15
CA VAL A 61 7.05 -4.04 2.82
C VAL A 61 7.16 -4.23 1.31
N LEU A 62 7.97 -5.20 0.90
CA LEU A 62 8.12 -5.58 -0.50
C LEU A 62 7.60 -7.01 -0.70
N LEU A 63 6.61 -7.15 -1.58
CA LEU A 63 6.03 -8.44 -1.98
C LEU A 63 6.47 -8.75 -3.41
N THR A 64 7.42 -9.64 -3.56
CA THR A 64 7.93 -10.07 -4.87
C THR A 64 7.53 -11.51 -5.17
N GLY A 65 7.38 -11.83 -6.44
CA GLY A 65 7.04 -13.19 -6.88
C GLY A 65 6.34 -13.22 -8.23
N ALA A 66 6.14 -14.41 -8.76
CA ALA A 66 5.51 -14.63 -10.05
C ALA A 66 4.07 -14.08 -10.12
N THR A 67 3.59 -13.86 -11.34
CA THR A 67 2.19 -13.51 -11.59
C THR A 67 1.27 -14.60 -11.03
N GLY A 68 0.16 -14.22 -10.45
CA GLY A 68 -0.86 -15.15 -9.94
C GLY A 68 -0.55 -15.78 -8.58
N CYS A 69 0.58 -15.44 -7.91
CA CYS A 69 0.89 -15.99 -6.59
C CYS A 69 0.16 -15.32 -5.41
N GLY A 70 -0.73 -14.35 -5.68
CA GLY A 70 -1.57 -13.73 -4.65
C GLY A 70 -1.02 -12.45 -4.02
N LYS A 71 0.00 -11.80 -4.61
CA LYS A 71 0.59 -10.57 -4.07
C LYS A 71 -0.43 -9.44 -3.88
N THR A 72 -1.25 -9.17 -4.89
CA THR A 72 -2.29 -8.13 -4.83
C THR A 72 -3.30 -8.42 -3.73
N TRP A 73 -3.72 -9.68 -3.60
CA TRP A 73 -4.65 -10.10 -2.55
C TRP A 73 -4.03 -9.87 -1.16
N LEU A 74 -2.78 -10.29 -0.96
CA LEU A 74 -2.07 -10.11 0.32
C LEU A 74 -1.84 -8.64 0.63
N ALA A 75 -1.48 -7.82 -0.36
CA ALA A 75 -1.34 -6.37 -0.20
C ALA A 75 -2.67 -5.73 0.25
N CYS A 76 -3.80 -6.14 -0.35
CA CYS A 76 -5.12 -5.67 0.05
C CYS A 76 -5.50 -6.15 1.47
N ALA A 77 -5.16 -7.39 1.84
CA ALA A 77 -5.40 -7.91 3.17
C ALA A 77 -4.60 -7.15 4.24
N LEU A 78 -3.35 -6.81 3.97
CA LEU A 78 -2.52 -5.96 4.85
C LEU A 78 -3.06 -4.53 4.90
N GLY A 79 -3.54 -3.99 3.80
CA GLY A 79 -4.20 -2.69 3.75
C GLY A 79 -5.47 -2.63 4.58
N GLN A 80 -6.28 -3.67 4.51
CA GLN A 80 -7.48 -3.82 5.32
C GLN A 80 -7.13 -3.91 6.82
N GLN A 81 -6.10 -4.66 7.17
CA GLN A 81 -5.62 -4.76 8.55
C GLN A 81 -5.10 -3.41 9.05
N ALA A 82 -4.36 -2.67 8.22
CA ALA A 82 -3.90 -1.31 8.56
C ALA A 82 -5.08 -0.37 8.85
N ALA A 83 -6.14 -0.40 8.03
CA ALA A 83 -7.34 0.38 8.26
C ALA A 83 -8.06 -0.02 9.57
N ARG A 84 -8.14 -1.31 9.89
CA ARG A 84 -8.66 -1.80 11.18
C ARG A 84 -7.87 -1.26 12.38
N LEU A 85 -6.56 -1.10 12.23
CA LEU A 85 -5.69 -0.50 13.24
C LEU A 85 -5.79 1.04 13.30
N GLY A 86 -6.60 1.65 12.43
CA GLY A 86 -6.86 3.09 12.40
C GLY A 86 -5.93 3.89 11.51
N PHE A 87 -5.10 3.24 10.68
CA PHE A 87 -4.19 3.90 9.73
C PHE A 87 -4.91 4.29 8.43
N SER A 88 -4.52 5.42 7.86
CA SER A 88 -4.97 5.84 6.53
C SER A 88 -4.23 5.04 5.45
N VAL A 89 -4.97 4.50 4.50
CA VAL A 89 -4.45 3.61 3.46
C VAL A 89 -4.93 4.10 2.09
N LEU A 90 -4.07 4.02 1.10
CA LEU A 90 -4.45 4.11 -0.31
C LEU A 90 -3.79 2.99 -1.10
N TYR A 91 -4.61 2.26 -1.85
CA TYR A 91 -4.16 1.32 -2.87
C TYR A 91 -4.20 2.00 -4.24
N THR A 92 -3.14 1.86 -5.00
CA THR A 92 -3.10 2.20 -6.42
C THR A 92 -2.13 1.28 -7.16
N ARG A 93 -2.38 1.09 -8.46
CA ARG A 93 -1.38 0.44 -9.32
C ARG A 93 -0.32 1.47 -9.70
N ALA A 94 0.95 1.06 -9.68
CA ALA A 94 2.06 1.96 -10.01
C ALA A 94 1.89 2.64 -11.38
N PRO A 95 1.52 1.94 -12.49
CA PRO A 95 1.29 2.60 -13.77
C PRO A 95 0.18 3.67 -13.73
N ARG A 96 -0.89 3.41 -12.95
CA ARG A 96 -1.98 4.38 -12.80
C ARG A 96 -1.53 5.62 -12.03
N LEU A 97 -0.78 5.43 -10.96
CA LEU A 97 -0.23 6.56 -10.20
C LEU A 97 0.65 7.44 -11.08
N LEU A 98 1.56 6.85 -11.85
CA LEU A 98 2.42 7.60 -12.77
C LEU A 98 1.61 8.43 -13.78
N GLN A 99 0.53 7.86 -14.30
CA GLN A 99 -0.38 8.55 -15.20
C GLN A 99 -1.10 9.73 -14.52
N GLU A 100 -1.56 9.55 -13.27
CA GLU A 100 -2.16 10.62 -12.47
C GLU A 100 -1.16 11.76 -12.19
N LEU A 101 0.10 11.42 -11.87
CA LEU A 101 1.16 12.41 -11.65
C LEU A 101 1.51 13.17 -12.93
N HIS A 102 1.52 12.48 -14.08
CA HIS A 102 1.71 13.14 -15.39
C HIS A 102 0.62 14.16 -15.68
N VAL A 103 -0.65 13.83 -15.44
CA VAL A 103 -1.77 14.79 -15.57
C VAL A 103 -1.60 15.96 -14.61
N ALA A 104 -1.20 15.69 -13.35
CA ALA A 104 -0.97 16.72 -12.35
C ALA A 104 0.17 17.69 -12.70
N HIS A 105 1.18 17.24 -13.44
CA HIS A 105 2.20 18.12 -14.04
C HIS A 105 1.56 19.14 -15.00
N GLY A 106 0.67 18.68 -15.87
CA GLY A 106 0.04 19.53 -16.88
C GLY A 106 -0.93 20.57 -16.31
N ASP A 107 -1.61 20.27 -15.23
CA ASP A 107 -2.61 21.16 -14.60
C ASP A 107 -2.07 21.94 -13.39
N GLY A 108 -0.79 21.75 -13.04
CA GLY A 108 -0.14 22.46 -11.93
C GLY A 108 -0.47 21.93 -10.53
N SER A 109 -1.16 20.79 -10.40
CA SER A 109 -1.57 20.22 -9.12
C SER A 109 -0.57 19.21 -8.53
N LEU A 110 0.59 18.96 -9.18
CA LEU A 110 1.55 17.94 -8.79
C LEU A 110 1.98 18.06 -7.32
N GLY A 111 2.41 19.24 -6.89
CA GLY A 111 2.88 19.45 -5.51
C GLY A 111 1.81 19.14 -4.47
N LYS A 112 0.55 19.51 -4.75
CA LYS A 112 -0.60 19.18 -3.89
C LYS A 112 -0.84 17.68 -3.85
N ARG A 113 -0.75 16.98 -5.00
CA ARG A 113 -0.97 15.53 -5.07
C ARG A 113 0.13 14.77 -4.35
N LEU A 114 1.40 15.13 -4.55
CA LEU A 114 2.52 14.51 -3.83
C LEU A 114 2.40 14.70 -2.32
N ALA A 115 2.02 15.89 -1.85
CA ALA A 115 1.80 16.16 -0.44
C ALA A 115 0.66 15.32 0.15
N GLN A 116 -0.44 15.11 -0.59
CA GLN A 116 -1.54 14.23 -0.16
C GLN A 116 -1.07 12.78 -0.01
N LEU A 117 -0.31 12.27 -1.00
CA LEU A 117 0.22 10.91 -0.98
C LEU A 117 1.26 10.72 0.14
N ALA A 118 2.10 11.72 0.40
CA ALA A 118 3.10 11.68 1.45
C ALA A 118 2.51 11.58 2.87
N ARG A 119 1.30 12.07 3.08
CA ARG A 119 0.62 12.06 4.39
C ARG A 119 -0.07 10.74 4.75
N LEU A 120 -0.31 9.88 3.77
CA LEU A 120 -0.94 8.57 4.02
C LEU A 120 -0.04 7.71 4.91
N ASP A 121 -0.62 7.04 5.89
CA ASP A 121 0.13 6.12 6.75
C ASP A 121 0.66 4.92 5.96
N LEU A 122 -0.16 4.39 5.05
CA LEU A 122 0.21 3.30 4.15
C LEU A 122 -0.17 3.63 2.70
N LEU A 123 0.82 3.63 1.82
CA LEU A 123 0.64 3.66 0.38
C LEU A 123 0.95 2.28 -0.20
N ILE A 124 0.00 1.68 -0.91
CA ILE A 124 0.17 0.40 -1.60
C ILE A 124 0.36 0.68 -3.09
N LEU A 125 1.54 0.36 -3.60
CA LEU A 125 1.90 0.45 -5.02
C LEU A 125 1.92 -0.96 -5.61
N ASP A 126 0.85 -1.32 -6.30
CA ASP A 126 0.72 -2.63 -6.93
C ASP A 126 1.27 -2.62 -8.36
N ASP A 127 1.77 -3.76 -8.82
CA ASP A 127 2.32 -3.95 -10.17
C ASP A 127 3.52 -3.02 -10.49
N PHE A 128 4.40 -2.81 -9.52
CA PHE A 128 5.63 -2.04 -9.70
C PHE A 128 6.60 -2.77 -10.65
N GLY A 129 7.18 -2.04 -11.60
CA GLY A 129 8.14 -2.60 -12.55
C GLY A 129 7.53 -3.41 -13.70
N ILE A 130 6.22 -3.33 -13.91
CA ILE A 130 5.55 -4.05 -15.00
C ILE A 130 5.80 -3.43 -16.39
N ALA A 131 6.11 -2.14 -16.43
CA ALA A 131 6.43 -1.39 -17.65
C ALA A 131 7.57 -0.40 -17.39
N PRO A 132 8.37 -0.08 -18.41
CA PRO A 132 9.38 0.98 -18.29
C PRO A 132 8.76 2.32 -17.89
N ILE A 133 9.48 3.12 -17.11
CA ILE A 133 9.08 4.48 -16.74
C ILE A 133 9.99 5.52 -17.35
N ALA A 134 9.42 6.67 -17.69
CA ALA A 134 10.19 7.82 -18.17
C ALA A 134 11.01 8.47 -17.04
N ALA A 135 12.07 9.20 -17.39
CA ALA A 135 12.95 9.81 -16.40
C ALA A 135 12.21 10.78 -15.45
N HIS A 136 11.26 11.56 -15.97
CA HIS A 136 10.47 12.48 -15.15
C HIS A 136 9.53 11.75 -14.20
N GLU A 137 8.90 10.65 -14.64
CA GLU A 137 8.04 9.80 -13.80
C GLU A 137 8.85 9.16 -12.68
N ARG A 138 10.07 8.73 -12.97
CA ARG A 138 11.00 8.21 -11.97
C ARG A 138 11.33 9.25 -10.91
N ASN A 139 11.60 10.49 -11.33
CA ASN A 139 11.90 11.58 -10.39
C ASN A 139 10.73 11.88 -9.47
N ASP A 140 9.50 11.95 -9.99
CA ASP A 140 8.29 12.18 -9.18
C ASP A 140 8.06 11.06 -8.18
N LEU A 141 8.28 9.81 -8.61
CA LEU A 141 8.14 8.66 -7.74
C LEU A 141 9.21 8.64 -6.63
N LEU A 142 10.46 8.97 -6.97
CA LEU A 142 11.55 9.08 -6.00
C LEU A 142 11.28 10.18 -4.97
N GLU A 143 10.83 11.36 -5.40
CA GLU A 143 10.44 12.45 -4.51
C GLU A 143 9.36 12.00 -3.52
N LEU A 144 8.32 11.33 -4.03
CA LEU A 144 7.26 10.79 -3.19
C LEU A 144 7.78 9.76 -2.17
N LEU A 145 8.64 8.84 -2.61
CA LEU A 145 9.18 7.80 -1.74
C LEU A 145 10.13 8.38 -0.69
N ASP A 146 10.98 9.34 -1.06
CA ASP A 146 11.88 10.03 -0.15
C ASP A 146 11.12 10.76 0.96
N ASP A 147 10.03 11.44 0.63
CA ASP A 147 9.18 12.12 1.61
C ASP A 147 8.54 11.14 2.62
N ARG A 148 8.42 9.87 2.26
CA ARG A 148 7.80 8.82 3.07
C ARG A 148 8.78 8.00 3.88
N VAL A 149 10.04 7.91 3.44
CA VAL A 149 11.07 7.08 4.10
C VAL A 149 11.25 7.46 5.57
N GLY A 150 11.18 6.47 6.44
CA GLY A 150 11.38 6.62 7.89
C GLY A 150 10.22 7.28 8.64
N THR A 151 9.19 7.77 7.96
CA THR A 151 8.02 8.43 8.57
C THR A 151 6.71 7.74 8.28
N ARG A 152 6.56 7.21 7.08
CA ARG A 152 5.35 6.53 6.59
C ARG A 152 5.74 5.23 5.90
N SER A 153 4.81 4.30 5.82
CA SER A 153 5.04 2.99 5.21
C SER A 153 4.56 2.93 3.77
N THR A 154 5.36 2.29 2.92
CA THR A 154 4.99 1.96 1.56
C THR A 154 5.06 0.45 1.37
N LEU A 155 3.99 -0.15 0.81
CA LEU A 155 3.95 -1.54 0.43
C LEU A 155 3.99 -1.62 -1.10
N ILE A 156 4.98 -2.32 -1.62
CA ILE A 156 5.18 -2.47 -3.07
C ILE A 156 5.03 -3.92 -3.46
N THR A 157 4.23 -4.20 -4.48
CA THR A 157 4.21 -5.52 -5.12
C THR A 157 4.91 -5.46 -6.47
N SER A 158 5.70 -6.47 -6.78
CA SER A 158 6.40 -6.58 -8.06
C SER A 158 6.55 -8.02 -8.51
N GLN A 159 6.57 -8.22 -9.82
CA GLN A 159 6.97 -9.49 -10.43
C GLN A 159 8.50 -9.60 -10.53
N LEU A 160 9.18 -8.46 -10.54
CA LEU A 160 10.63 -8.41 -10.60
C LEU A 160 11.24 -8.61 -9.22
N PRO A 161 12.30 -9.40 -9.10
CA PRO A 161 13.09 -9.45 -7.88
C PRO A 161 13.73 -8.07 -7.63
N VAL A 162 13.93 -7.71 -6.37
CA VAL A 162 14.49 -6.40 -5.99
C VAL A 162 15.86 -6.14 -6.67
N THR A 163 16.64 -7.18 -6.90
CA THR A 163 17.92 -7.10 -7.60
C THR A 163 17.80 -6.61 -9.05
N ALA A 164 16.64 -6.74 -9.67
CA ALA A 164 16.39 -6.29 -11.04
C ALA A 164 15.88 -4.83 -11.11
N TRP A 165 15.58 -4.20 -9.98
CA TRP A 165 15.00 -2.85 -9.96
C TRP A 165 15.98 -1.76 -10.40
N HIS A 166 17.29 -2.01 -10.33
CA HIS A 166 18.30 -1.06 -10.80
C HIS A 166 18.28 -0.84 -12.31
N ALA A 167 17.78 -1.80 -13.08
CA ALA A 167 17.68 -1.73 -14.53
C ALA A 167 16.36 -1.12 -15.02
N TRP A 168 15.46 -0.88 -14.12
CA TRP A 168 14.12 -0.33 -14.36
C TRP A 168 14.04 1.13 -13.89
#